data_43afcec19ff6af927f03e248d2eabee1
#
_entry.id   43afcec19ff6af927f03e248d2eabee1
#
_cell.length_a   1.000
_cell.length_b   1.000
_cell.length_c   1.000
_cell.angle_alpha   90.00
_cell.angle_beta   90.00
_cell.angle_gamma   90.00
#
_symmetry.space_group_name_H-M   'P 1'
#
loop_
_entity.id
_entity.type
_entity.pdbx_description
1 polymer ?
#
loop_
_entity_poly.entity_id
_entity_poly.type
_entity_poly.pdbx_seq_one_letter_code
_entity_poly.pdbx_strand_id
1 'polypeptide(L)'
;IASCLVGSEMCIRDRLWGHIPAAEYRKVIVGLIFLRYISSAFEKRYQELVAEGDGFEDDRDAYTMENIFFVPENARWSKIASAAHTPEIGTVIDDAMRAIEKENTTLKNVLPKNYASPDLDKRVLGDVVDLFTNMDMGDTEESKDLLGRTYEYCIQQFAAYEGVKGGEFYTPASIVKTIVAILKPFKNCRVYDPCCGSGGMFVQSAKFIQAHSGKRGEIAVYGQESNADTWKMAKMNMAIRGIDADFGPYQADTFFNDLHKTLKADFIMANPPFNLSNWGQEKLKEDVRWKYGTPPAGNANYAWIQHMIHHLAPNGKIGLVLANGALSSQSSGEGDIRKNIIQADLVEGIVALPTQLFYSVTIPVTLWFITKNKKQKGKTLFIDARKMGYMVDRKHRDFTDEDIQKLADTFTAFQEGTLEDVKGFCAVADLQEIEKQDFILTPGRYVGIEEVEDDGEPFEEKMTRLTSELSEMFAKSHELEDEIRKKLGAIGYEV
;
A
#
# COMPACT_ATOMS: atom_id res chain seq x y z
N ILE A 1 -12.46 17.89 12.48
CA ILE A 1 -12.99 16.72 11.79
C ILE A 1 -12.06 15.53 12.01
N ALA A 2 -10.73 15.67 11.79
CA ALA A 2 -9.76 14.59 12.06
C ALA A 2 -9.79 14.14 13.55
N SER A 3 -9.94 15.05 14.51
CA SER A 3 -10.04 14.72 15.94
C SER A 3 -11.34 13.97 16.30
N CYS A 4 -12.42 14.19 15.57
CA CYS A 4 -13.69 13.49 15.76
C CYS A 4 -13.61 12.04 15.23
N LEU A 5 -12.90 11.82 14.11
CA LEU A 5 -12.65 10.48 13.56
C LEU A 5 -11.74 9.64 14.46
N VAL A 6 -10.62 10.19 14.93
CA VAL A 6 -9.70 9.51 15.86
C VAL A 6 -10.43 9.16 17.18
N GLY A 7 -11.34 10.00 17.66
CA GLY A 7 -12.19 9.70 18.83
C GLY A 7 -13.21 8.59 18.56
N SER A 8 -13.84 8.58 17.39
CA SER A 8 -14.79 7.55 16.97
C SER A 8 -14.12 6.19 16.75
N GLU A 9 -12.91 6.19 16.17
CA GLU A 9 -12.12 4.99 15.93
C GLU A 9 -11.61 4.33 17.21
N MET A 10 -11.16 5.12 18.19
CA MET A 10 -10.84 4.60 19.52
C MET A 10 -12.09 3.95 20.16
N CYS A 11 -13.25 4.54 19.97
CA CYS A 11 -14.52 3.98 20.46
C CYS A 11 -14.90 2.68 19.71
N ILE A 12 -14.73 2.60 18.40
CA ILE A 12 -14.98 1.38 17.61
C ILE A 12 -14.01 0.28 18.04
N ARG A 13 -12.73 0.61 18.16
CA ARG A 13 -11.70 -0.31 18.59
C ARG A 13 -11.99 -0.86 19.98
N ASP A 14 -12.23 0.01 20.95
CA ASP A 14 -12.37 -0.39 22.36
C ASP A 14 -13.65 -1.20 22.62
N ARG A 15 -14.71 -1.00 21.82
CA ARG A 15 -15.98 -1.75 21.95
C ARG A 15 -15.96 -3.14 21.31
N LEU A 16 -15.21 -3.31 20.21
CA LEU A 16 -15.15 -4.58 19.46
C LEU A 16 -13.94 -5.45 19.82
N TRP A 17 -12.91 -4.85 20.47
CA TRP A 17 -11.68 -5.53 20.81
C TRP A 17 -11.88 -6.56 21.91
N GLY A 18 -11.40 -7.78 21.67
CA GLY A 18 -11.39 -8.87 22.67
C GLY A 18 -12.49 -9.92 22.47
N HIS A 19 -13.47 -9.70 21.59
CA HIS A 19 -14.58 -10.63 21.37
C HIS A 19 -14.52 -11.40 20.04
N ILE A 20 -13.73 -10.93 19.06
CA ILE A 20 -13.65 -11.53 17.72
C ILE A 20 -12.19 -11.50 17.22
N PRO A 21 -11.72 -12.51 16.45
CA PRO A 21 -10.42 -12.46 15.77
C PRO A 21 -10.29 -11.21 14.89
N ALA A 22 -9.11 -10.59 14.86
CA ALA A 22 -8.86 -9.32 14.14
C ALA A 22 -9.27 -9.38 12.65
N ALA A 23 -9.07 -10.52 12.00
CA ALA A 23 -9.44 -10.72 10.59
C ALA A 23 -10.96 -10.68 10.34
N GLU A 24 -11.77 -11.25 11.25
CA GLU A 24 -13.24 -11.21 11.13
C GLU A 24 -13.78 -9.82 11.45
N TYR A 25 -13.19 -9.16 12.47
CA TYR A 25 -13.52 -7.78 12.81
C TYR A 25 -13.33 -6.83 11.62
N ARG A 26 -12.21 -6.98 10.88
CA ARG A 26 -11.94 -6.22 9.66
C ARG A 26 -13.07 -6.34 8.65
N LYS A 27 -13.52 -7.55 8.35
CA LYS A 27 -14.59 -7.81 7.37
C LYS A 27 -15.89 -7.10 7.78
N VAL A 28 -16.25 -7.18 9.06
CA VAL A 28 -17.45 -6.55 9.62
C VAL A 28 -17.42 -5.04 9.44
N ILE A 29 -16.36 -4.39 9.88
CA ILE A 29 -16.24 -2.93 9.86
C ILE A 29 -16.13 -2.39 8.43
N VAL A 30 -15.26 -2.97 7.62
CA VAL A 30 -15.05 -2.54 6.22
C VAL A 30 -16.35 -2.70 5.42
N GLY A 31 -17.08 -3.80 5.63
CA GLY A 31 -18.37 -4.03 4.97
C GLY A 31 -19.44 -3.04 5.41
N LEU A 32 -19.53 -2.68 6.69
CA LEU A 32 -20.48 -1.66 7.18
C LEU A 32 -20.15 -0.26 6.68
N ILE A 33 -18.87 0.12 6.64
CA ILE A 33 -18.43 1.38 6.05
C ILE A 33 -18.88 1.45 4.59
N PHE A 34 -18.63 0.38 3.84
CA PHE A 34 -19.05 0.30 2.44
C PHE A 34 -20.57 0.42 2.27
N LEU A 35 -21.32 -0.34 3.06
CA LEU A 35 -22.80 -0.32 3.03
C LEU A 35 -23.35 1.07 3.38
N ARG A 36 -22.81 1.73 4.39
CA ARG A 36 -23.19 3.09 4.76
C ARG A 36 -22.95 4.08 3.63
N TYR A 37 -21.79 3.95 2.97
CA TYR A 37 -21.41 4.80 1.83
C TYR A 37 -22.40 4.66 0.66
N ILE A 38 -22.59 3.44 0.18
CA ILE A 38 -23.47 3.24 -0.98
C ILE A 38 -24.91 3.64 -0.68
N SER A 39 -25.39 3.39 0.55
CA SER A 39 -26.72 3.84 0.98
C SER A 39 -26.84 5.35 1.01
N SER A 40 -25.81 6.07 1.47
CA SER A 40 -25.81 7.53 1.50
C SER A 40 -25.79 8.13 0.09
N ALA A 41 -24.95 7.61 -0.79
CA ALA A 41 -24.86 8.05 -2.18
C ALA A 41 -26.20 7.81 -2.94
N PHE A 42 -26.78 6.63 -2.72
CA PHE A 42 -28.06 6.26 -3.29
C PHE A 42 -29.19 7.18 -2.79
N GLU A 43 -29.31 7.38 -1.48
CA GLU A 43 -30.36 8.18 -0.85
C GLU A 43 -30.35 9.63 -1.37
N LYS A 44 -29.16 10.20 -1.52
CA LYS A 44 -29.00 11.53 -2.08
C LYS A 44 -29.56 11.60 -3.51
N ARG A 45 -29.13 10.69 -4.38
CA ARG A 45 -29.59 10.66 -5.77
C ARG A 45 -31.09 10.36 -5.87
N TYR A 46 -31.59 9.50 -4.99
CA TYR A 46 -33.01 9.22 -4.88
C TYR A 46 -33.84 10.48 -4.60
N GLN A 47 -33.40 11.31 -3.64
CA GLN A 47 -34.07 12.55 -3.30
C GLN A 47 -33.98 13.58 -4.45
N GLU A 48 -32.85 13.63 -5.17
CA GLU A 48 -32.71 14.47 -6.36
C GLU A 48 -33.72 14.06 -7.45
N LEU A 49 -33.79 12.77 -7.78
CA LEU A 49 -34.74 12.22 -8.77
C LEU A 49 -36.20 12.46 -8.37
N VAL A 50 -36.54 12.28 -7.09
CA VAL A 50 -37.89 12.61 -6.58
C VAL A 50 -38.18 14.11 -6.73
N ALA A 51 -37.20 14.98 -6.51
CA ALA A 51 -37.37 16.42 -6.68
C ALA A 51 -37.47 16.85 -8.15
N GLU A 52 -36.81 16.14 -9.07
CA GLU A 52 -36.92 16.31 -10.53
C GLU A 52 -38.34 15.95 -11.01
N GLY A 53 -38.99 14.97 -10.37
CA GLY A 53 -40.39 14.63 -10.62
C GLY A 53 -40.67 13.88 -11.91
N ASP A 54 -39.66 13.31 -12.55
CA ASP A 54 -39.75 12.58 -13.82
C ASP A 54 -40.09 11.10 -13.66
N GLY A 55 -40.16 10.60 -12.41
CA GLY A 55 -40.52 9.21 -12.08
C GLY A 55 -39.41 8.18 -12.31
N PHE A 56 -38.13 8.61 -12.34
CA PHE A 56 -36.98 7.74 -12.53
C PHE A 56 -36.34 7.29 -11.21
N GLU A 57 -36.90 7.62 -10.06
CA GLU A 57 -36.37 7.29 -8.74
C GLU A 57 -36.25 5.78 -8.46
N ASP A 58 -37.01 4.95 -9.15
CA ASP A 58 -36.97 3.46 -9.08
C ASP A 58 -36.24 2.85 -10.29
N ASP A 59 -35.75 3.67 -11.24
CA ASP A 59 -35.02 3.18 -12.40
C ASP A 59 -33.52 3.00 -12.06
N ARG A 60 -33.05 1.76 -12.08
CA ARG A 60 -31.65 1.43 -11.79
C ARG A 60 -30.67 2.17 -12.70
N ASP A 61 -31.01 2.39 -13.96
CA ASP A 61 -30.10 3.00 -14.93
C ASP A 61 -29.85 4.48 -14.61
N ALA A 62 -30.80 5.17 -13.95
CA ALA A 62 -30.61 6.56 -13.48
C ALA A 62 -29.52 6.70 -12.41
N TYR A 63 -29.15 5.61 -11.74
CA TYR A 63 -28.06 5.56 -10.76
C TYR A 63 -26.75 5.07 -11.38
N THR A 64 -26.82 4.01 -12.19
CA THR A 64 -25.61 3.41 -12.77
C THR A 64 -24.90 4.34 -13.77
N MET A 65 -25.63 5.19 -14.47
CA MET A 65 -25.07 6.23 -15.35
C MET A 65 -24.19 7.25 -14.60
N GLU A 66 -24.43 7.44 -13.31
CA GLU A 66 -23.64 8.31 -12.43
C GLU A 66 -22.65 7.54 -11.54
N ASN A 67 -22.43 6.24 -11.82
CA ASN A 67 -21.61 5.34 -11.01
C ASN A 67 -22.11 5.21 -9.56
N ILE A 68 -23.41 5.30 -9.33
CA ILE A 68 -24.06 5.08 -8.04
C ILE A 68 -24.66 3.68 -8.03
N PHE A 69 -24.41 2.93 -6.95
CA PHE A 69 -25.01 1.60 -6.78
C PHE A 69 -26.47 1.71 -6.41
N PHE A 70 -27.31 0.91 -7.06
CA PHE A 70 -28.73 0.84 -6.72
C PHE A 70 -28.92 0.11 -5.38
N VAL A 71 -29.65 0.72 -4.45
CA VAL A 71 -29.94 0.15 -3.13
C VAL A 71 -31.43 -0.11 -3.01
N PRO A 72 -31.89 -1.37 -3.09
CA PRO A 72 -33.29 -1.72 -2.97
C PRO A 72 -33.84 -1.36 -1.57
N GLU A 73 -35.15 -1.16 -1.47
CA GLU A 73 -35.83 -0.63 -0.26
C GLU A 73 -35.48 -1.42 1.01
N ASN A 74 -35.43 -2.74 0.92
CA ASN A 74 -35.11 -3.62 2.05
C ASN A 74 -33.64 -3.57 2.48
N ALA A 75 -32.76 -2.95 1.70
CA ALA A 75 -31.33 -2.81 1.95
C ALA A 75 -30.91 -1.37 2.32
N ARG A 76 -31.84 -0.41 2.34
CA ARG A 76 -31.54 0.98 2.70
C ARG A 76 -31.06 1.10 4.15
N TRP A 77 -30.14 2.00 4.41
CA TRP A 77 -29.55 2.17 5.73
C TRP A 77 -30.59 2.42 6.83
N SER A 78 -31.66 3.13 6.55
CA SER A 78 -32.77 3.37 7.48
C SER A 78 -33.39 2.08 8.04
N LYS A 79 -33.49 1.03 7.22
CA LYS A 79 -33.99 -0.30 7.65
C LYS A 79 -32.99 -0.99 8.58
N ILE A 80 -31.70 -0.91 8.26
CA ILE A 80 -30.63 -1.47 9.09
C ILE A 80 -30.56 -0.76 10.43
N ALA A 81 -30.58 0.58 10.44
CA ALA A 81 -30.58 1.40 11.63
C ALA A 81 -31.79 1.10 12.54
N SER A 82 -32.97 0.91 11.95
CA SER A 82 -34.18 0.56 12.74
C SER A 82 -34.08 -0.82 13.40
N ALA A 83 -33.26 -1.73 12.88
CA ALA A 83 -33.03 -3.06 13.41
C ALA A 83 -31.79 -3.15 14.35
N ALA A 84 -31.05 -2.05 14.56
CA ALA A 84 -29.76 -2.05 15.24
C ALA A 84 -29.73 -2.79 16.59
N HIS A 85 -30.79 -2.63 17.39
CA HIS A 85 -30.91 -3.24 18.72
C HIS A 85 -31.83 -4.46 18.77
N THR A 86 -32.10 -5.08 17.62
CA THR A 86 -32.85 -6.33 17.55
C THR A 86 -31.91 -7.54 17.43
N PRO A 87 -32.32 -8.74 17.89
CA PRO A 87 -31.53 -9.95 17.71
C PRO A 87 -31.26 -10.29 16.22
N GLU A 88 -32.09 -9.80 15.33
CA GLU A 88 -32.06 -10.06 13.88
C GLU A 88 -31.09 -9.16 13.12
N ILE A 89 -30.45 -8.18 13.75
CA ILE A 89 -29.58 -7.18 13.09
C ILE A 89 -28.57 -7.82 12.13
N GLY A 90 -27.94 -8.93 12.53
CA GLY A 90 -26.98 -9.63 11.68
C GLY A 90 -27.62 -10.20 10.41
N THR A 91 -28.81 -10.78 10.53
CA THR A 91 -29.57 -11.31 9.38
C THR A 91 -30.04 -10.18 8.45
N VAL A 92 -30.50 -9.07 9.03
CA VAL A 92 -30.92 -7.88 8.27
C VAL A 92 -29.77 -7.34 7.42
N ILE A 93 -28.55 -7.26 7.99
CA ILE A 93 -27.37 -6.80 7.25
C ILE A 93 -26.99 -7.80 6.16
N ASP A 94 -26.97 -9.11 6.45
CA ASP A 94 -26.64 -10.14 5.46
C ASP A 94 -27.63 -10.14 4.29
N ASP A 95 -28.92 -9.95 4.56
CA ASP A 95 -29.96 -9.87 3.54
C ASP A 95 -29.85 -8.59 2.71
N ALA A 96 -29.51 -7.47 3.34
CA ALA A 96 -29.23 -6.21 2.65
C ALA A 96 -28.05 -6.37 1.68
N MET A 97 -26.95 -6.99 2.13
CA MET A 97 -25.77 -7.27 1.28
C MET A 97 -26.13 -8.16 0.08
N ARG A 98 -26.96 -9.21 0.28
CA ARG A 98 -27.43 -10.08 -0.80
C ARG A 98 -28.32 -9.32 -1.80
N ALA A 99 -29.22 -8.47 -1.29
CA ALA A 99 -30.11 -7.68 -2.13
C ALA A 99 -29.34 -6.68 -3.01
N ILE A 100 -28.34 -6.01 -2.44
CA ILE A 100 -27.48 -5.08 -3.18
C ILE A 100 -26.66 -5.80 -4.26
N GLU A 101 -26.08 -6.96 -3.95
CA GLU A 101 -25.32 -7.75 -4.95
C GLU A 101 -26.21 -8.25 -6.11
N LYS A 102 -27.48 -8.53 -5.84
CA LYS A 102 -28.43 -8.96 -6.86
C LYS A 102 -28.71 -7.86 -7.89
N GLU A 103 -28.82 -6.64 -7.43
CA GLU A 103 -29.09 -5.48 -8.29
C GLU A 103 -27.82 -4.92 -8.96
N ASN A 104 -26.64 -5.15 -8.39
CA ASN A 104 -25.38 -4.61 -8.88
C ASN A 104 -24.39 -5.74 -9.26
N THR A 105 -24.34 -6.09 -10.54
CA THR A 105 -23.57 -7.23 -11.04
C THR A 105 -22.06 -7.12 -10.77
N THR A 106 -21.52 -5.91 -10.71
CA THR A 106 -20.10 -5.63 -10.39
C THR A 106 -19.74 -6.00 -8.96
N LEU A 107 -20.72 -6.01 -8.04
CA LEU A 107 -20.54 -6.39 -6.63
C LEU A 107 -20.82 -7.88 -6.36
N LYS A 108 -21.14 -8.67 -7.36
CA LYS A 108 -21.49 -10.09 -7.19
C LYS A 108 -20.40 -10.86 -6.44
N ASN A 109 -20.78 -11.49 -5.31
CA ASN A 109 -19.90 -12.24 -4.39
C ASN A 109 -18.77 -11.41 -3.75
N VAL A 110 -18.90 -10.09 -3.70
CA VAL A 110 -17.91 -9.17 -3.13
C VAL A 110 -18.22 -8.84 -1.68
N LEU A 111 -19.49 -8.57 -1.36
CA LEU A 111 -19.89 -8.07 -0.06
C LEU A 111 -19.80 -9.17 1.02
N PRO A 112 -19.34 -8.84 2.24
CA PRO A 112 -19.32 -9.80 3.35
C PRO A 112 -20.73 -10.16 3.80
N LYS A 113 -20.95 -11.43 4.17
CA LYS A 113 -22.26 -11.97 4.59
C LYS A 113 -22.09 -12.92 5.77
N ASN A 114 -21.44 -12.42 6.83
CA ASN A 114 -21.15 -13.16 8.05
C ASN A 114 -21.65 -12.43 9.31
N TYR A 115 -22.54 -11.45 9.16
CA TYR A 115 -23.07 -10.66 10.27
C TYR A 115 -24.06 -11.45 11.15
N ALA A 116 -24.70 -12.46 10.60
CA ALA A 116 -25.58 -13.37 11.34
C ALA A 116 -24.81 -14.41 12.17
N SER A 117 -23.44 -14.49 12.05
CA SER A 117 -22.63 -15.44 12.81
C SER A 117 -22.93 -15.37 14.32
N PRO A 118 -23.04 -16.52 15.02
CA PRO A 118 -23.20 -16.56 16.47
C PRO A 118 -21.99 -16.01 17.23
N ASP A 119 -20.80 -16.00 16.61
CA ASP A 119 -19.57 -15.47 17.20
C ASP A 119 -19.55 -13.94 17.27
N LEU A 120 -20.45 -13.26 16.52
CA LEU A 120 -20.58 -11.81 16.52
C LEU A 120 -21.65 -11.34 17.51
N ASP A 121 -21.24 -10.63 18.55
CA ASP A 121 -22.18 -10.06 19.53
C ASP A 121 -23.11 -9.03 18.86
N LYS A 122 -24.41 -9.30 18.87
CA LYS A 122 -25.42 -8.48 18.19
C LYS A 122 -25.60 -7.11 18.85
N ARG A 123 -25.31 -6.97 20.15
CA ARG A 123 -25.36 -5.66 20.82
C ARG A 123 -24.24 -4.78 20.36
N VAL A 124 -23.02 -5.34 20.29
CA VAL A 124 -21.84 -4.63 19.78
C VAL A 124 -22.03 -4.24 18.30
N LEU A 125 -22.62 -5.13 17.51
CA LEU A 125 -22.97 -4.84 16.11
C LEU A 125 -23.97 -3.67 16.01
N GLY A 126 -24.99 -3.64 16.86
CA GLY A 126 -25.96 -2.55 16.97
C GLY A 126 -25.31 -1.22 17.31
N ASP A 127 -24.43 -1.21 18.32
CA ASP A 127 -23.67 0.00 18.73
C ASP A 127 -22.82 0.55 17.57
N VAL A 128 -22.24 -0.32 16.74
CA VAL A 128 -21.47 0.08 15.56
C VAL A 128 -22.37 0.67 14.48
N VAL A 129 -23.55 0.07 14.25
CA VAL A 129 -24.53 0.62 13.32
C VAL A 129 -24.99 2.01 13.75
N ASP A 130 -25.24 2.22 15.05
CA ASP A 130 -25.59 3.54 15.60
C ASP A 130 -24.46 4.56 15.40
N LEU A 131 -23.21 4.13 15.62
CA LEU A 131 -22.07 4.99 15.41
C LEU A 131 -22.00 5.47 13.93
N PHE A 132 -22.13 4.56 12.98
CA PHE A 132 -22.15 4.91 11.54
C PHE A 132 -23.40 5.69 11.13
N THR A 133 -24.53 5.50 11.80
CA THR A 133 -25.74 6.27 11.56
C THR A 133 -25.55 7.74 11.93
N ASN A 134 -24.86 7.99 13.04
CA ASN A 134 -24.60 9.33 13.56
C ASN A 134 -23.39 10.03 12.93
N MET A 135 -22.64 9.36 12.05
CA MET A 135 -21.56 9.99 11.29
C MET A 135 -22.15 10.93 10.25
N ASP A 136 -21.70 12.18 10.28
CA ASP A 136 -22.02 13.15 9.23
C ASP A 136 -21.33 12.73 7.93
N MET A 137 -22.14 12.26 6.98
CA MET A 137 -21.67 11.79 5.67
C MET A 137 -21.57 12.93 4.66
N GLY A 138 -21.79 14.19 5.08
CA GLY A 138 -21.64 15.45 4.34
C GLY A 138 -21.83 15.42 2.82
N ASP A 139 -22.30 16.50 2.24
CA ASP A 139 -22.63 16.58 0.80
C ASP A 139 -21.46 16.96 -0.12
N THR A 140 -20.25 17.12 0.43
CA THR A 140 -19.11 17.65 -0.32
C THR A 140 -18.22 16.54 -0.89
N GLU A 141 -17.46 16.84 -1.95
CA GLU A 141 -16.35 15.98 -2.44
C GLU A 141 -15.38 15.62 -1.31
N GLU A 142 -15.19 16.49 -0.32
CA GLU A 142 -14.39 16.27 0.88
C GLU A 142 -14.96 15.12 1.75
N SER A 143 -16.27 14.95 1.78
CA SER A 143 -16.93 13.90 2.57
C SER A 143 -16.78 12.53 1.91
N LYS A 144 -16.81 12.48 0.57
CA LYS A 144 -16.49 11.25 -0.19
C LYS A 144 -15.03 10.85 0.02
N ASP A 145 -14.12 11.83 0.04
CA ASP A 145 -12.71 11.58 0.33
C ASP A 145 -12.51 11.19 1.81
N LEU A 146 -13.29 11.73 2.72
CA LEU A 146 -13.26 11.39 4.15
C LEU A 146 -13.56 9.90 4.38
N LEU A 147 -14.61 9.37 3.74
CA LEU A 147 -14.95 7.96 3.88
C LEU A 147 -13.92 7.05 3.22
N GLY A 148 -13.40 7.45 2.06
CA GLY A 148 -12.29 6.77 1.42
C GLY A 148 -11.03 6.76 2.32
N ARG A 149 -10.74 7.84 3.03
CA ARG A 149 -9.66 7.92 4.01
C ARG A 149 -9.93 7.05 5.24
N THR A 150 -11.17 7.05 5.74
CA THR A 150 -11.57 6.16 6.85
C THR A 150 -11.41 4.69 6.46
N TYR A 151 -11.80 4.31 5.24
CA TYR A 151 -11.62 2.98 4.70
C TYR A 151 -10.12 2.60 4.62
N GLU A 152 -9.27 3.48 4.08
CA GLU A 152 -7.82 3.27 4.03
C GLU A 152 -7.21 3.15 5.42
N TYR A 153 -7.62 4.03 6.34
CA TYR A 153 -7.14 4.00 7.71
C TYR A 153 -7.50 2.68 8.41
N CYS A 154 -8.74 2.22 8.29
CA CYS A 154 -9.15 0.93 8.84
C CYS A 154 -8.29 -0.21 8.28
N ILE A 155 -8.08 -0.26 6.96
CA ILE A 155 -7.22 -1.28 6.33
C ILE A 155 -5.79 -1.18 6.86
N GLN A 156 -5.24 0.02 6.97
CA GLN A 156 -3.89 0.28 7.48
C GLN A 156 -3.72 -0.18 8.92
N GLN A 157 -4.66 0.16 9.80
CA GLN A 157 -4.64 -0.27 11.21
C GLN A 157 -4.71 -1.79 11.33
N PHE A 158 -5.57 -2.44 10.55
CA PHE A 158 -5.68 -3.90 10.54
C PHE A 158 -4.39 -4.56 10.05
N ALA A 159 -3.77 -4.04 8.99
CA ALA A 159 -2.48 -4.54 8.50
C ALA A 159 -1.38 -4.42 9.56
N ALA A 160 -1.37 -3.32 10.34
CA ALA A 160 -0.41 -3.12 11.42
C ALA A 160 -0.56 -4.14 12.57
N TYR A 161 -1.78 -4.64 12.81
CA TYR A 161 -2.05 -5.60 13.89
C TYR A 161 -1.94 -7.08 13.48
N GLU A 162 -2.20 -7.43 12.23
CA GLU A 162 -2.11 -8.83 11.77
C GLU A 162 -0.67 -9.35 11.72
N GLY A 163 0.32 -8.46 11.74
CA GLY A 163 1.74 -8.81 11.82
C GLY A 163 2.23 -9.70 10.68
N VAL A 164 3.43 -10.24 10.82
CA VAL A 164 4.18 -11.00 9.79
C VAL A 164 3.48 -12.28 9.31
N LYS A 165 2.43 -12.76 9.97
CA LYS A 165 1.81 -14.06 9.67
C LYS A 165 0.81 -14.05 8.50
N GLY A 166 0.37 -12.88 8.02
CA GLY A 166 -0.67 -12.79 6.97
C GLY A 166 -0.16 -12.59 5.55
N GLY A 167 1.12 -12.28 5.32
CA GLY A 167 1.66 -12.02 3.97
C GLY A 167 1.08 -10.77 3.28
N GLU A 168 0.20 -10.05 3.92
CA GLU A 168 -0.49 -8.88 3.39
C GLU A 168 0.17 -7.60 3.92
N PHE A 169 1.20 -7.11 3.21
CA PHE A 169 1.84 -5.84 3.57
C PHE A 169 1.07 -4.68 2.96
N TYR A 170 0.40 -3.90 3.80
CA TYR A 170 -0.10 -2.60 3.37
C TYR A 170 1.08 -1.69 3.00
N THR A 171 1.08 -1.18 1.77
CA THR A 171 2.12 -0.25 1.32
C THR A 171 1.82 1.14 1.85
N PRO A 172 2.71 1.77 2.63
CA PRO A 172 2.53 3.14 3.13
C PRO A 172 2.24 4.13 2.01
N ALA A 173 1.33 5.07 2.27
CA ALA A 173 0.86 6.03 1.27
C ALA A 173 2.00 6.90 0.71
N SER A 174 2.99 7.25 1.52
CA SER A 174 4.17 8.02 1.09
C SER A 174 5.03 7.26 0.07
N ILE A 175 5.21 5.94 0.26
CA ILE A 175 5.93 5.10 -0.72
C ILE A 175 5.18 5.06 -2.04
N VAL A 176 3.86 4.84 -1.99
CA VAL A 176 3.03 4.83 -3.20
C VAL A 176 3.05 6.19 -3.90
N LYS A 177 2.91 7.29 -3.15
CA LYS A 177 3.03 8.65 -3.69
C LYS A 177 4.39 8.88 -4.36
N THR A 178 5.49 8.39 -3.76
CA THR A 178 6.84 8.49 -4.33
C THR A 178 6.93 7.77 -5.68
N ILE A 179 6.43 6.52 -5.75
CA ILE A 179 6.40 5.76 -6.99
C ILE A 179 5.60 6.50 -8.06
N VAL A 180 4.40 6.96 -7.73
CA VAL A 180 3.50 7.67 -8.65
C VAL A 180 4.10 9.01 -9.11
N ALA A 181 4.73 9.77 -8.20
CA ALA A 181 5.38 11.04 -8.53
C ALA A 181 6.58 10.88 -9.50
N ILE A 182 7.31 9.77 -9.39
CA ILE A 182 8.42 9.44 -10.30
C ILE A 182 7.89 8.93 -11.65
N LEU A 183 6.91 8.03 -11.65
CA LEU A 183 6.39 7.40 -12.86
C LEU A 183 5.53 8.36 -13.69
N LYS A 184 4.81 9.27 -13.06
CA LYS A 184 3.93 10.28 -13.67
C LYS A 184 2.90 9.65 -14.61
N PRO A 185 1.95 8.84 -14.09
CA PRO A 185 0.91 8.26 -14.92
C PRO A 185 0.06 9.34 -15.58
N PHE A 186 -0.38 9.07 -16.80
CA PHE A 186 -1.12 10.01 -17.61
C PHE A 186 -2.56 9.54 -17.86
N LYS A 187 -3.40 10.45 -18.30
CA LYS A 187 -4.81 10.19 -18.63
C LYS A 187 -4.97 9.01 -19.60
N ASN A 188 -5.93 8.13 -19.31
CA ASN A 188 -6.26 6.92 -20.09
C ASN A 188 -5.12 5.88 -20.18
N CYS A 189 -4.14 5.95 -19.29
CA CYS A 189 -3.13 4.91 -19.18
C CYS A 189 -3.68 3.63 -18.56
N ARG A 190 -3.04 2.50 -18.90
CA ARG A 190 -3.29 1.20 -18.30
C ARG A 190 -2.31 1.01 -17.14
N VAL A 191 -2.85 0.88 -15.93
CA VAL A 191 -2.06 0.61 -14.72
C VAL A 191 -2.35 -0.81 -14.26
N TYR A 192 -1.29 -1.56 -14.00
CA TYR A 192 -1.36 -2.95 -13.57
C TYR A 192 -0.62 -3.17 -12.26
N ASP A 193 -1.21 -3.97 -11.38
CA ASP A 193 -0.58 -4.51 -10.18
C ASP A 193 -0.87 -6.02 -10.06
N PRO A 194 0.14 -6.89 -10.24
CA PRO A 194 -0.03 -8.34 -10.21
C PRO A 194 -0.25 -8.92 -8.81
N CYS A 195 -0.14 -8.12 -7.76
CA CYS A 195 -0.32 -8.49 -6.35
C CYS A 195 -0.94 -7.32 -5.57
N CYS A 196 -2.11 -6.85 -6.07
CA CYS A 196 -2.64 -5.53 -5.79
C CYS A 196 -3.09 -5.29 -4.34
N GLY A 197 -3.14 -6.33 -3.50
CA GLY A 197 -3.59 -6.17 -2.14
C GLY A 197 -4.97 -5.50 -2.08
N SER A 198 -5.11 -4.48 -1.28
CA SER A 198 -6.33 -3.67 -1.18
C SER A 198 -6.49 -2.60 -2.28
N GLY A 199 -5.59 -2.54 -3.26
CA GLY A 199 -5.65 -1.59 -4.38
C GLY A 199 -5.07 -0.20 -4.09
N GLY A 200 -4.23 -0.06 -3.08
CA GLY A 200 -3.64 1.23 -2.67
C GLY A 200 -2.86 1.94 -3.79
N MET A 201 -2.14 1.19 -4.64
CA MET A 201 -1.39 1.74 -5.79
C MET A 201 -2.32 2.45 -6.79
N PHE A 202 -3.49 1.87 -7.05
CA PHE A 202 -4.47 2.43 -8.00
C PHE A 202 -5.10 3.71 -7.46
N VAL A 203 -5.40 3.77 -6.17
CA VAL A 203 -5.98 4.95 -5.52
C VAL A 203 -5.06 6.16 -5.67
N GLN A 204 -3.77 6.00 -5.39
CA GLN A 204 -2.82 7.10 -5.50
C GLN A 204 -2.56 7.49 -6.97
N SER A 205 -2.55 6.51 -7.89
CA SER A 205 -2.44 6.78 -9.33
C SER A 205 -3.63 7.61 -9.84
N ALA A 206 -4.85 7.26 -9.44
CA ALA A 206 -6.06 8.00 -9.79
C ALA A 206 -6.05 9.43 -9.20
N LYS A 207 -5.61 9.59 -7.95
CA LYS A 207 -5.44 10.90 -7.30
C LYS A 207 -4.42 11.78 -8.04
N PHE A 208 -3.29 11.19 -8.46
CA PHE A 208 -2.27 11.91 -9.22
C PHE A 208 -2.82 12.40 -10.56
N ILE A 209 -3.50 11.55 -11.32
CA ILE A 209 -4.11 11.91 -12.60
C ILE A 209 -5.15 13.00 -12.40
N GLN A 210 -6.01 12.88 -11.38
CA GLN A 210 -7.00 13.90 -11.04
C GLN A 210 -6.35 15.27 -10.77
N ALA A 211 -5.26 15.29 -10.01
CA ALA A 211 -4.55 16.54 -9.68
C ALA A 211 -3.92 17.22 -10.92
N HIS A 212 -3.56 16.44 -11.95
CA HIS A 212 -2.88 16.97 -13.14
C HIS A 212 -3.78 17.11 -14.38
N SER A 213 -4.87 16.36 -14.48
CA SER A 213 -5.79 16.37 -15.63
C SER A 213 -7.21 16.84 -15.32
N GLY A 214 -7.55 16.98 -14.05
CA GLY A 214 -8.83 17.51 -13.57
C GLY A 214 -10.01 16.56 -13.55
N LYS A 215 -9.86 15.27 -13.93
CA LYS A 215 -10.95 14.29 -13.88
C LYS A 215 -10.57 12.99 -13.17
N ARG A 216 -11.42 12.55 -12.23
CA ARG A 216 -11.36 11.21 -11.64
C ARG A 216 -11.74 10.14 -12.66
N GLY A 217 -11.15 8.94 -12.54
CA GLY A 217 -11.57 7.78 -13.32
C GLY A 217 -10.99 7.67 -14.74
N GLU A 218 -10.16 8.61 -15.17
CA GLU A 218 -9.50 8.52 -16.47
C GLU A 218 -8.24 7.63 -16.44
N ILE A 219 -8.40 6.41 -15.90
CA ILE A 219 -7.37 5.39 -15.74
C ILE A 219 -8.00 4.02 -15.99
N ALA A 220 -7.32 3.15 -16.70
CA ALA A 220 -7.71 1.74 -16.85
C ALA A 220 -6.90 0.90 -15.87
N VAL A 221 -7.58 0.37 -14.84
CA VAL A 221 -6.96 -0.38 -13.74
C VAL A 221 -7.10 -1.87 -13.98
N TYR A 222 -5.98 -2.58 -13.87
CA TYR A 222 -5.90 -4.04 -13.92
C TYR A 222 -5.18 -4.53 -12.67
N GLY A 223 -5.76 -5.48 -11.96
CA GLY A 223 -5.17 -6.03 -10.75
C GLY A 223 -5.34 -7.52 -10.64
N GLN A 224 -4.50 -8.14 -9.85
CA GLN A 224 -4.65 -9.54 -9.48
C GLN A 224 -4.27 -9.72 -8.01
N GLU A 225 -5.04 -10.55 -7.30
CA GLU A 225 -4.84 -10.87 -5.90
C GLU A 225 -5.19 -12.33 -5.64
N SER A 226 -4.37 -13.02 -4.87
CA SER A 226 -4.54 -14.44 -4.56
C SER A 226 -5.46 -14.70 -3.36
N ASN A 227 -5.51 -13.76 -2.41
CA ASN A 227 -6.35 -13.87 -1.23
C ASN A 227 -7.79 -13.40 -1.54
N ALA A 228 -8.77 -14.27 -1.25
CA ALA A 228 -10.17 -14.00 -1.56
C ALA A 228 -10.74 -12.76 -0.84
N ASP A 229 -10.38 -12.57 0.43
CA ASP A 229 -10.90 -11.46 1.23
C ASP A 229 -10.25 -10.14 0.83
N THR A 230 -8.95 -10.16 0.54
CA THR A 230 -8.20 -9.00 0.05
C THR A 230 -8.66 -8.58 -1.34
N TRP A 231 -8.94 -9.55 -2.24
CA TRP A 231 -9.53 -9.29 -3.55
C TRP A 231 -10.90 -8.59 -3.44
N LYS A 232 -11.76 -9.03 -2.52
CA LYS A 232 -13.05 -8.36 -2.24
C LYS A 232 -12.86 -6.96 -1.70
N MET A 233 -11.91 -6.76 -0.80
CA MET A 233 -11.56 -5.44 -0.28
C MET A 233 -11.08 -4.50 -1.38
N ALA A 234 -10.23 -4.97 -2.30
CA ALA A 234 -9.78 -4.17 -3.44
C ALA A 234 -10.97 -3.73 -4.31
N LYS A 235 -11.91 -4.63 -4.61
CA LYS A 235 -13.14 -4.29 -5.36
C LYS A 235 -13.98 -3.23 -4.64
N MET A 236 -14.23 -3.38 -3.35
CA MET A 236 -14.95 -2.39 -2.56
C MET A 236 -14.19 -1.05 -2.52
N ASN A 237 -12.86 -1.07 -2.39
CA ASN A 237 -12.02 0.11 -2.38
C ASN A 237 -12.13 0.92 -3.68
N MET A 238 -12.07 0.25 -4.83
CA MET A 238 -12.25 0.90 -6.14
C MET A 238 -13.67 1.43 -6.32
N ALA A 239 -14.65 0.64 -5.91
CA ALA A 239 -16.06 0.99 -5.99
C ALA A 239 -16.41 2.28 -5.21
N ILE A 240 -15.93 2.43 -3.97
CA ILE A 240 -16.10 3.64 -3.15
C ILE A 240 -15.55 4.89 -3.87
N ARG A 241 -14.54 4.73 -4.71
CA ARG A 241 -13.86 5.84 -5.38
C ARG A 241 -14.33 6.07 -6.82
N GLY A 242 -15.28 5.27 -7.30
CA GLY A 242 -15.75 5.31 -8.67
C GLY A 242 -14.63 5.01 -9.69
N ILE A 243 -13.67 4.17 -9.30
CA ILE A 243 -12.60 3.71 -10.18
C ILE A 243 -13.02 2.38 -10.80
N ASP A 244 -13.14 2.35 -12.12
CA ASP A 244 -13.37 1.11 -12.85
C ASP A 244 -12.08 0.26 -12.85
N ALA A 245 -12.21 -1.01 -12.42
CA ALA A 245 -11.06 -1.89 -12.24
C ALA A 245 -11.38 -3.34 -12.64
N ASP A 246 -10.52 -3.91 -13.47
CA ASP A 246 -10.54 -5.33 -13.81
C ASP A 246 -9.60 -6.12 -12.89
N PHE A 247 -10.18 -6.81 -11.90
CA PHE A 247 -9.46 -7.74 -11.01
C PHE A 247 -9.64 -9.22 -11.43
N GLY A 248 -10.09 -9.44 -12.65
CA GLY A 248 -10.50 -10.75 -13.10
C GLY A 248 -11.79 -11.26 -12.43
N PRO A 249 -12.30 -12.42 -12.87
CA PRO A 249 -13.58 -12.96 -12.40
C PRO A 249 -13.52 -13.54 -10.98
N TYR A 250 -12.32 -13.85 -10.48
CA TYR A 250 -12.05 -14.42 -9.14
C TYR A 250 -10.62 -14.13 -8.71
N GLN A 251 -10.32 -14.37 -7.42
CA GLN A 251 -8.95 -14.31 -6.90
C GLN A 251 -8.10 -15.41 -7.52
N ALA A 252 -6.84 -15.12 -7.83
CA ALA A 252 -5.94 -16.10 -8.43
C ALA A 252 -4.47 -15.83 -8.12
N ASP A 253 -3.70 -16.90 -8.01
CA ASP A 253 -2.25 -16.83 -7.97
C ASP A 253 -1.70 -16.38 -9.32
N THR A 254 -0.95 -15.29 -9.32
CA THR A 254 -0.42 -14.62 -10.51
C THR A 254 0.56 -15.48 -11.31
N PHE A 255 1.31 -16.35 -10.63
CA PHE A 255 2.27 -17.19 -11.32
C PHE A 255 1.60 -18.36 -12.03
N PHE A 256 0.60 -19.00 -11.40
CA PHE A 256 -0.08 -20.18 -11.93
C PHE A 256 -1.29 -19.88 -12.79
N ASN A 257 -1.97 -18.77 -12.50
CA ASN A 257 -3.20 -18.42 -13.20
C ASN A 257 -3.26 -16.93 -13.47
N ASP A 258 -2.44 -16.50 -14.42
CA ASP A 258 -2.43 -15.12 -14.90
C ASP A 258 -3.77 -14.81 -15.60
N LEU A 259 -4.56 -13.93 -14.99
CA LEU A 259 -5.88 -13.53 -15.49
C LEU A 259 -5.79 -12.45 -16.59
N HIS A 260 -4.62 -11.83 -16.76
CA HIS A 260 -4.39 -10.72 -17.69
C HIS A 260 -3.34 -11.05 -18.77
N LYS A 261 -3.28 -12.28 -19.25
CA LYS A 261 -2.25 -12.85 -20.13
C LYS A 261 -1.83 -11.97 -21.31
N THR A 262 -2.76 -11.24 -21.90
CA THR A 262 -2.52 -10.40 -23.08
C THR A 262 -2.28 -8.93 -22.76
N LEU A 263 -2.42 -8.54 -21.51
CA LEU A 263 -2.23 -7.16 -21.07
C LEU A 263 -0.80 -6.70 -21.32
N LYS A 264 -0.67 -5.51 -21.88
CA LYS A 264 0.56 -4.72 -21.94
C LYS A 264 0.27 -3.37 -21.31
N ALA A 265 0.70 -3.22 -20.06
CA ALA A 265 0.42 -2.06 -19.23
C ALA A 265 1.40 -0.91 -19.53
N ASP A 266 0.90 0.32 -19.45
CA ASP A 266 1.73 1.52 -19.58
C ASP A 266 2.49 1.79 -18.27
N PHE A 267 1.87 1.47 -17.13
CA PHE A 267 2.50 1.51 -15.81
C PHE A 267 2.22 0.22 -15.04
N ILE A 268 3.24 -0.30 -14.38
CA ILE A 268 3.11 -1.40 -13.43
C ILE A 268 3.66 -0.92 -12.10
N MET A 269 2.85 -0.98 -11.06
CA MET A 269 3.22 -0.52 -9.73
C MET A 269 2.86 -1.61 -8.73
N ALA A 270 3.85 -2.13 -8.01
CA ALA A 270 3.61 -3.27 -7.15
C ALA A 270 4.48 -3.28 -5.88
N ASN A 271 3.93 -3.86 -4.83
CA ASN A 271 4.66 -4.26 -3.63
C ASN A 271 4.41 -5.76 -3.38
N PRO A 272 5.13 -6.66 -4.07
CA PRO A 272 4.93 -8.09 -3.95
C PRO A 272 5.40 -8.62 -2.59
N PRO A 273 4.92 -9.81 -2.15
CA PRO A 273 5.43 -10.47 -0.97
C PRO A 273 6.95 -10.64 -1.03
N PHE A 274 7.67 -10.12 0.01
CA PHE A 274 9.13 -10.14 0.03
C PHE A 274 9.66 -11.55 0.26
N ASN A 275 10.64 -11.94 -0.56
CA ASN A 275 11.38 -13.20 -0.40
C ASN A 275 10.48 -14.44 -0.32
N LEU A 276 9.37 -14.45 -1.06
CA LEU A 276 8.43 -15.58 -1.08
C LEU A 276 9.13 -16.85 -1.51
N SER A 277 9.17 -17.83 -0.61
CA SER A 277 9.72 -19.17 -0.87
C SER A 277 8.61 -20.16 -1.23
N ASN A 278 8.98 -21.28 -1.83
CA ASN A 278 8.05 -22.37 -2.19
C ASN A 278 6.86 -21.90 -3.05
N TRP A 279 7.14 -20.98 -3.95
CA TRP A 279 6.13 -20.38 -4.86
C TRP A 279 5.80 -21.29 -6.07
N GLY A 280 6.25 -22.55 -6.06
CA GLY A 280 5.90 -23.56 -7.06
C GLY A 280 6.72 -23.51 -8.35
N GLN A 281 7.94 -22.94 -8.30
CA GLN A 281 8.87 -22.77 -9.42
C GLN A 281 9.06 -24.07 -10.25
N GLU A 282 9.06 -25.22 -9.60
CA GLU A 282 9.28 -26.53 -10.25
C GLU A 282 8.26 -26.84 -11.36
N LYS A 283 7.04 -26.26 -11.27
CA LYS A 283 5.98 -26.39 -12.28
C LYS A 283 6.04 -25.34 -13.38
N LEU A 284 6.90 -24.32 -13.21
CA LEU A 284 6.97 -23.14 -14.06
C LEU A 284 8.35 -22.95 -14.70
N LYS A 285 9.21 -24.00 -14.73
CA LYS A 285 10.59 -23.89 -15.24
C LYS A 285 10.67 -23.42 -16.68
N GLU A 286 9.73 -23.83 -17.52
CA GLU A 286 9.68 -23.51 -18.96
C GLU A 286 8.73 -22.33 -19.26
N ASP A 287 8.38 -21.53 -18.27
CA ASP A 287 7.47 -20.41 -18.46
C ASP A 287 8.09 -19.31 -19.34
N VAL A 288 7.32 -18.83 -20.31
CA VAL A 288 7.76 -17.83 -21.29
C VAL A 288 8.16 -16.49 -20.68
N ARG A 289 7.75 -16.23 -19.44
CA ARG A 289 8.09 -15.02 -18.69
C ARG A 289 9.56 -14.98 -18.26
N TRP A 290 10.23 -16.15 -18.12
CA TRP A 290 11.59 -16.24 -17.59
C TRP A 290 12.67 -15.96 -18.65
N LYS A 291 12.53 -14.85 -19.35
CA LYS A 291 13.42 -14.44 -20.45
C LYS A 291 14.86 -14.20 -20.00
N TYR A 292 15.07 -13.79 -18.76
CA TYR A 292 16.38 -13.42 -18.21
C TYR A 292 17.00 -14.51 -17.34
N GLY A 293 16.35 -15.64 -17.21
CA GLY A 293 16.76 -16.81 -16.44
C GLY A 293 15.64 -17.29 -15.52
N THR A 294 15.63 -18.58 -15.23
CA THR A 294 14.60 -19.20 -14.37
C THR A 294 14.79 -18.76 -12.91
N PRO A 295 13.82 -18.09 -12.27
CA PRO A 295 13.95 -17.67 -10.88
C PRO A 295 14.07 -18.87 -9.93
N PRO A 296 14.81 -18.76 -8.80
CA PRO A 296 14.99 -19.87 -7.85
C PRO A 296 13.71 -20.20 -7.08
N ALA A 297 13.54 -21.47 -6.69
CA ALA A 297 12.41 -21.92 -5.88
C ALA A 297 12.37 -21.26 -4.47
N GLY A 298 13.53 -20.90 -3.94
CA GLY A 298 13.67 -20.32 -2.60
C GLY A 298 13.30 -18.85 -2.51
N ASN A 299 13.15 -18.14 -3.65
CA ASN A 299 12.87 -16.70 -3.66
C ASN A 299 12.20 -16.25 -4.96
N ALA A 300 11.01 -15.65 -4.87
CA ALA A 300 10.22 -15.20 -6.02
C ALA A 300 10.52 -13.75 -6.47
N ASN A 301 11.47 -13.02 -5.84
CA ASN A 301 11.70 -11.61 -6.18
C ASN A 301 11.93 -11.42 -7.70
N TYR A 302 12.76 -12.24 -8.32
CA TYR A 302 13.01 -12.16 -9.76
C TYR A 302 11.93 -12.80 -10.64
N ALA A 303 11.03 -13.60 -10.06
CA ALA A 303 9.81 -14.02 -10.76
C ALA A 303 8.84 -12.84 -10.89
N TRP A 304 8.66 -12.07 -9.84
CA TRP A 304 7.86 -10.83 -9.89
C TRP A 304 8.41 -9.83 -10.88
N ILE A 305 9.73 -9.54 -10.84
CA ILE A 305 10.37 -8.62 -11.79
C ILE A 305 10.11 -9.08 -13.24
N GLN A 306 10.35 -10.35 -13.55
CA GLN A 306 10.20 -10.87 -14.93
C GLN A 306 8.75 -10.94 -15.38
N HIS A 307 7.81 -11.29 -14.48
CA HIS A 307 6.38 -11.22 -14.75
C HIS A 307 5.96 -9.79 -15.16
N MET A 308 6.40 -8.79 -14.41
CA MET A 308 6.11 -7.39 -14.72
C MET A 308 6.75 -6.94 -16.05
N ILE A 309 8.00 -7.30 -16.30
CA ILE A 309 8.67 -7.00 -17.60
C ILE A 309 7.90 -7.65 -18.77
N HIS A 310 7.35 -8.88 -18.56
CA HIS A 310 6.53 -9.55 -19.56
C HIS A 310 5.27 -8.74 -19.89
N HIS A 311 4.60 -8.20 -18.88
CA HIS A 311 3.37 -7.42 -19.03
C HIS A 311 3.60 -5.94 -19.37
N LEU A 312 4.85 -5.48 -19.42
CA LEU A 312 5.16 -4.08 -19.71
C LEU A 312 4.99 -3.77 -21.20
N ALA A 313 4.30 -2.67 -21.50
CA ALA A 313 4.24 -2.10 -22.86
C ALA A 313 5.64 -1.63 -23.34
N PRO A 314 5.85 -1.44 -24.65
CA PRO A 314 7.16 -1.00 -25.17
C PRO A 314 7.71 0.28 -24.54
N ASN A 315 6.84 1.25 -24.24
CA ASN A 315 7.19 2.52 -23.60
C ASN A 315 6.75 2.56 -22.12
N GLY A 316 6.37 1.41 -21.57
CA GLY A 316 5.86 1.32 -20.21
C GLY A 316 6.98 1.45 -19.17
N LYS A 317 6.56 1.74 -17.94
CA LYS A 317 7.42 1.88 -16.76
C LYS A 317 6.92 1.06 -15.60
N ILE A 318 7.85 0.48 -14.85
CA ILE A 318 7.57 -0.25 -13.60
C ILE A 318 8.11 0.56 -12.43
N GLY A 319 7.32 0.64 -11.36
CA GLY A 319 7.75 1.06 -10.02
C GLY A 319 7.47 -0.08 -9.04
N LEU A 320 8.52 -0.69 -8.50
CA LEU A 320 8.45 -1.93 -7.74
C LEU A 320 9.13 -1.75 -6.39
N VAL A 321 8.48 -2.24 -5.33
CA VAL A 321 9.06 -2.30 -3.98
C VAL A 321 9.66 -3.68 -3.75
N LEU A 322 10.92 -3.75 -3.33
CA LEU A 322 11.58 -5.00 -2.95
C LEU A 322 12.45 -4.83 -1.72
N ALA A 323 12.67 -5.93 -1.00
CA ALA A 323 13.68 -5.99 0.06
C ALA A 323 15.09 -5.80 -0.51
N ASN A 324 15.97 -5.17 0.26
CA ASN A 324 17.36 -4.88 -0.15
C ASN A 324 18.15 -6.10 -0.64
N GLY A 325 17.82 -7.28 -0.16
CA GLY A 325 18.48 -8.52 -0.59
C GLY A 325 18.46 -8.73 -2.11
N ALA A 326 17.40 -8.29 -2.80
CA ALA A 326 17.30 -8.38 -4.26
C ALA A 326 18.41 -7.62 -5.00
N LEU A 327 18.98 -6.56 -4.40
CA LEU A 327 20.04 -5.75 -5.01
C LEU A 327 21.38 -6.48 -5.11
N SER A 328 21.65 -7.42 -4.22
CA SER A 328 23.01 -8.00 -4.04
C SER A 328 23.05 -9.53 -3.96
N SER A 329 21.90 -10.22 -3.81
CA SER A 329 21.87 -11.68 -3.71
C SER A 329 22.53 -12.34 -4.93
N GLN A 330 23.39 -13.33 -4.64
CA GLN A 330 24.03 -14.21 -5.63
C GLN A 330 23.46 -15.63 -5.53
N SER A 331 22.55 -15.87 -4.60
CA SER A 331 22.04 -17.19 -4.28
C SER A 331 21.24 -17.78 -5.45
N SER A 332 21.52 -19.04 -5.76
CA SER A 332 20.71 -19.86 -6.69
C SER A 332 20.43 -19.21 -8.07
N GLY A 333 21.39 -18.44 -8.60
CA GLY A 333 21.31 -17.81 -9.92
C GLY A 333 20.62 -16.43 -9.95
N GLU A 334 20.23 -15.87 -8.82
CA GLU A 334 19.64 -14.51 -8.78
C GLU A 334 20.59 -13.46 -9.34
N GLY A 335 21.90 -13.58 -9.07
CA GLY A 335 22.93 -12.69 -9.61
C GLY A 335 22.98 -12.70 -11.14
N ASP A 336 22.86 -13.85 -11.78
CA ASP A 336 22.85 -13.98 -13.24
C ASP A 336 21.59 -13.35 -13.85
N ILE A 337 20.43 -13.57 -13.24
CA ILE A 337 19.17 -12.95 -13.69
C ILE A 337 19.29 -11.44 -13.60
N ARG A 338 19.80 -10.90 -12.48
CA ARG A 338 20.03 -9.47 -12.29
C ARG A 338 20.97 -8.91 -13.35
N LYS A 339 22.10 -9.57 -13.58
CA LYS A 339 23.06 -9.22 -14.64
C LYS A 339 22.37 -9.16 -16.01
N ASN A 340 21.61 -10.18 -16.39
CA ASN A 340 20.92 -10.24 -17.67
C ASN A 340 19.91 -9.09 -17.85
N ILE A 341 19.17 -8.72 -16.78
CA ILE A 341 18.21 -7.59 -16.79
C ILE A 341 18.95 -6.25 -16.94
N ILE A 342 20.10 -6.08 -16.28
CA ILE A 342 20.92 -4.87 -16.37
C ILE A 342 21.55 -4.76 -17.77
N GLN A 343 22.11 -5.84 -18.30
CA GLN A 343 22.69 -5.88 -19.65
C GLN A 343 21.65 -5.67 -20.75
N ALA A 344 20.39 -6.00 -20.49
CA ALA A 344 19.27 -5.65 -21.37
C ALA A 344 18.85 -4.18 -21.28
N ASP A 345 19.57 -3.35 -20.53
CA ASP A 345 19.33 -1.92 -20.31
C ASP A 345 17.93 -1.58 -19.79
N LEU A 346 17.40 -2.39 -18.88
CA LEU A 346 16.03 -2.22 -18.36
C LEU A 346 15.95 -1.44 -17.04
N VAL A 347 16.98 -1.49 -16.19
CA VAL A 347 16.97 -0.80 -14.89
C VAL A 347 17.26 0.68 -15.09
N GLU A 348 16.24 1.53 -14.89
CA GLU A 348 16.36 2.99 -15.03
C GLU A 348 16.88 3.64 -13.75
N GLY A 349 16.43 3.17 -12.57
CA GLY A 349 16.90 3.70 -11.30
C GLY A 349 16.57 2.82 -10.10
N ILE A 350 17.34 3.00 -9.03
CA ILE A 350 17.20 2.34 -7.73
C ILE A 350 17.20 3.40 -6.63
N VAL A 351 16.21 3.35 -5.73
CA VAL A 351 16.11 4.24 -4.57
C VAL A 351 16.14 3.41 -3.30
N ALA A 352 17.17 3.57 -2.47
CA ALA A 352 17.21 2.97 -1.14
C ALA A 352 16.39 3.81 -0.16
N LEU A 353 15.40 3.19 0.47
CA LEU A 353 14.49 3.85 1.40
C LEU A 353 14.99 3.73 2.86
N PRO A 354 14.61 4.66 3.75
CA PRO A 354 14.85 4.52 5.18
C PRO A 354 14.11 3.32 5.76
N THR A 355 14.61 2.82 6.88
CA THR A 355 13.89 1.83 7.69
C THR A 355 12.67 2.46 8.37
N GLN A 356 11.76 1.63 8.90
CA GLN A 356 10.59 2.05 9.68
C GLN A 356 9.49 2.78 8.89
N LEU A 357 9.54 2.79 7.54
CA LEU A 357 8.42 3.27 6.73
C LEU A 357 7.23 2.30 6.76
N PHE A 358 7.48 1.00 6.85
CA PHE A 358 6.43 0.00 6.96
C PHE A 358 6.06 -0.26 8.42
N TYR A 359 4.77 -0.33 8.73
CA TYR A 359 4.28 -0.55 10.09
C TYR A 359 4.64 -1.93 10.67
N SER A 360 4.70 -2.95 9.83
CA SER A 360 4.89 -4.35 10.23
C SER A 360 6.27 -4.91 9.90
N VAL A 361 7.13 -4.16 9.18
CA VAL A 361 8.40 -4.65 8.66
C VAL A 361 9.52 -3.64 8.95
N THR A 362 10.54 -4.10 9.65
CA THR A 362 11.76 -3.32 9.91
C THR A 362 12.83 -3.52 8.83
N ILE A 363 12.57 -4.38 7.85
CA ILE A 363 13.52 -4.70 6.78
C ILE A 363 13.68 -3.47 5.88
N PRO A 364 14.92 -3.04 5.57
CA PRO A 364 15.13 -1.98 4.61
C PRO A 364 14.69 -2.41 3.21
N VAL A 365 13.98 -1.53 2.54
CA VAL A 365 13.40 -1.76 1.21
C VAL A 365 13.95 -0.77 0.19
N THR A 366 13.79 -1.13 -1.08
CA THR A 366 14.22 -0.32 -2.22
C THR A 366 13.11 -0.20 -3.24
N LEU A 367 13.09 0.92 -3.94
CA LEU A 367 12.28 1.10 -5.13
C LEU A 367 13.12 0.79 -6.37
N TRP A 368 12.57 -0.02 -7.24
CA TRP A 368 13.13 -0.35 -8.55
C TRP A 368 12.31 0.32 -9.62
N PHE A 369 12.97 1.07 -10.48
CA PHE A 369 12.36 1.66 -11.67
C PHE A 369 12.90 0.97 -12.90
N ILE A 370 12.00 0.34 -13.67
CA ILE A 370 12.35 -0.49 -14.84
C ILE A 370 11.55 0.01 -16.05
N THR A 371 12.19 0.13 -17.20
CA THR A 371 11.54 0.49 -18.45
C THR A 371 12.23 -0.16 -19.64
N LYS A 372 11.47 -0.42 -20.72
CA LYS A 372 12.03 -0.91 -21.99
C LYS A 372 12.55 0.22 -22.87
N ASN A 373 12.23 1.46 -22.57
CA ASN A 373 12.62 2.63 -23.36
C ASN A 373 13.18 3.73 -22.46
N LYS A 374 14.43 3.55 -22.01
CA LYS A 374 15.13 4.54 -21.16
C LYS A 374 15.44 5.80 -21.98
N LYS A 375 15.25 6.96 -21.35
CA LYS A 375 15.72 8.24 -21.90
C LYS A 375 17.26 8.34 -21.87
N GLN A 376 17.87 7.91 -20.77
CA GLN A 376 19.33 7.82 -20.59
C GLN A 376 19.79 6.37 -20.80
N LYS A 377 20.00 5.99 -22.08
CA LYS A 377 20.43 4.64 -22.45
C LYS A 377 21.80 4.31 -21.86
N GLY A 378 21.97 3.08 -21.39
CA GLY A 378 23.21 2.57 -20.80
C GLY A 378 23.53 3.14 -19.41
N LYS A 379 22.66 4.00 -18.83
CA LYS A 379 22.88 4.63 -17.53
C LYS A 379 21.79 4.21 -16.54
N THR A 380 22.14 4.13 -15.26
CA THR A 380 21.23 3.84 -14.16
C THR A 380 21.41 4.86 -13.05
N LEU A 381 20.32 5.40 -12.53
CA LEU A 381 20.31 6.32 -11.40
C LEU A 381 20.29 5.54 -10.09
N PHE A 382 21.15 5.95 -9.16
CA PHE A 382 21.15 5.46 -7.78
C PHE A 382 20.85 6.61 -6.83
N ILE A 383 19.85 6.42 -5.95
CA ILE A 383 19.49 7.39 -4.92
C ILE A 383 19.55 6.70 -3.54
N ASP A 384 20.24 7.30 -2.61
CA ASP A 384 20.27 6.89 -1.21
C ASP A 384 19.40 7.83 -0.35
N ALA A 385 18.13 7.45 -0.19
CA ALA A 385 17.18 8.21 0.61
C ALA A 385 17.10 7.76 2.07
N ARG A 386 18.01 6.90 2.54
CA ARG A 386 17.95 6.30 3.90
C ARG A 386 17.97 7.34 5.03
N LYS A 387 18.50 8.53 4.80
CA LYS A 387 18.54 9.64 5.77
C LYS A 387 17.31 10.56 5.68
N MET A 388 16.43 10.40 4.67
CA MET A 388 15.26 11.24 4.45
C MET A 388 14.09 10.85 5.35
N GLY A 389 13.08 11.72 5.39
CA GLY A 389 11.87 11.53 6.17
C GLY A 389 12.02 11.92 7.64
N TYR A 390 10.90 11.89 8.35
CA TYR A 390 10.79 12.24 9.75
C TYR A 390 10.13 11.13 10.57
N MET A 391 10.38 11.11 11.88
CA MET A 391 9.73 10.14 12.78
C MET A 391 8.34 10.66 13.17
N VAL A 392 7.30 9.90 12.77
CA VAL A 392 5.92 10.15 13.19
C VAL A 392 5.74 9.78 14.67
N ASP A 393 6.36 8.69 15.08
CA ASP A 393 6.43 8.21 16.44
C ASP A 393 7.77 7.46 16.69
N ARG A 394 7.93 6.81 17.84
CA ARG A 394 9.17 6.10 18.19
C ARG A 394 9.52 4.92 17.26
N LYS A 395 8.58 4.44 16.47
CA LYS A 395 8.74 3.23 15.64
C LYS A 395 8.50 3.49 14.15
N HIS A 396 7.81 4.57 13.79
CA HIS A 396 7.36 4.82 12.43
C HIS A 396 7.96 6.09 11.87
N ARG A 397 8.46 5.99 10.66
CA ARG A 397 8.96 7.08 9.83
C ARG A 397 8.00 7.32 8.68
N ASP A 398 7.93 8.55 8.20
CA ASP A 398 7.19 8.91 6.99
C ASP A 398 7.95 9.95 6.17
N PHE A 399 7.56 10.11 4.89
CA PHE A 399 8.08 11.16 4.02
C PHE A 399 7.17 12.39 4.06
N THR A 400 7.77 13.57 4.03
CA THR A 400 7.03 14.79 3.72
C THR A 400 6.75 14.88 2.21
N ASP A 401 5.84 15.77 1.82
CA ASP A 401 5.59 16.02 0.39
C ASP A 401 6.85 16.62 -0.29
N GLU A 402 7.68 17.38 0.45
CA GLU A 402 8.98 17.90 -0.02
C GLU A 402 10.00 16.77 -0.27
N ASP A 403 10.05 15.75 0.60
CA ASP A 403 10.89 14.58 0.38
C ASP A 403 10.50 13.85 -0.90
N ILE A 404 9.20 13.63 -1.10
CA ILE A 404 8.64 12.99 -2.29
C ILE A 404 8.98 13.81 -3.55
N GLN A 405 8.79 15.12 -3.49
CA GLN A 405 9.10 16.02 -4.60
C GLN A 405 10.59 16.01 -4.93
N LYS A 406 11.46 16.05 -3.93
CA LYS A 406 12.93 15.97 -4.12
C LYS A 406 13.33 14.69 -4.86
N LEU A 407 12.77 13.54 -4.49
CA LEU A 407 13.02 12.27 -5.18
C LEU A 407 12.52 12.30 -6.62
N ALA A 408 11.33 12.84 -6.86
CA ALA A 408 10.73 12.95 -8.19
C ALA A 408 11.52 13.92 -9.10
N ASP A 409 11.97 15.05 -8.56
CA ASP A 409 12.78 16.04 -9.30
C ASP A 409 14.17 15.50 -9.64
N THR A 410 14.82 14.79 -8.71
CA THR A 410 16.08 14.11 -8.97
C THR A 410 15.96 13.10 -10.11
N PHE A 411 14.87 12.32 -10.11
CA PHE A 411 14.61 11.35 -11.17
C PHE A 411 14.30 12.04 -12.52
N THR A 412 13.58 13.15 -12.48
CA THR A 412 13.27 13.96 -13.66
C THR A 412 14.55 14.57 -14.27
N ALA A 413 15.40 15.18 -13.44
CA ALA A 413 16.69 15.74 -13.87
C ALA A 413 17.59 14.67 -14.50
N PHE A 414 17.62 13.45 -13.93
CA PHE A 414 18.30 12.31 -14.55
C PHE A 414 17.75 11.99 -15.93
N GLN A 415 16.43 11.90 -16.08
CA GLN A 415 15.80 11.60 -17.36
C GLN A 415 16.07 12.68 -18.42
N GLU A 416 16.21 13.93 -17.99
CA GLU A 416 16.52 15.08 -18.87
C GLU A 416 18.03 15.22 -19.15
N GLY A 417 18.87 14.48 -18.43
CA GLY A 417 20.32 14.53 -18.58
C GLY A 417 20.98 15.77 -17.93
N THR A 418 20.27 16.41 -17.02
CA THR A 418 20.72 17.63 -16.31
C THR A 418 21.14 17.35 -14.86
N LEU A 419 21.00 16.08 -14.39
CA LEU A 419 21.35 15.72 -13.03
C LEU A 419 22.87 15.78 -12.81
N GLU A 420 23.28 16.47 -11.76
CA GLU A 420 24.62 16.41 -11.19
C GLU A 420 24.63 15.43 -10.01
N ASP A 421 25.70 14.64 -9.92
CA ASP A 421 25.89 13.71 -8.81
C ASP A 421 26.05 14.46 -7.49
N VAL A 422 25.38 13.98 -6.45
CA VAL A 422 25.45 14.54 -5.09
C VAL A 422 25.97 13.48 -4.15
N LYS A 423 27.20 13.66 -3.62
CA LYS A 423 27.84 12.74 -2.70
C LYS A 423 26.91 12.40 -1.52
N GLY A 424 26.78 11.11 -1.23
CA GLY A 424 25.93 10.60 -0.17
C GLY A 424 24.42 10.60 -0.47
N PHE A 425 23.98 11.11 -1.64
CA PHE A 425 22.56 11.17 -1.99
C PHE A 425 22.25 10.53 -3.35
N CYS A 426 22.86 10.99 -4.46
CA CYS A 426 22.55 10.41 -5.78
C CYS A 426 23.78 10.36 -6.67
N ALA A 427 23.81 9.37 -7.56
CA ALA A 427 24.83 9.21 -8.60
C ALA A 427 24.28 8.48 -9.81
N VAL A 428 24.85 8.77 -10.97
CA VAL A 428 24.55 8.10 -12.23
C VAL A 428 25.70 7.18 -12.60
N ALA A 429 25.45 5.89 -12.75
CA ALA A 429 26.46 4.93 -13.18
C ALA A 429 26.16 4.37 -14.58
N ASP A 430 27.19 4.14 -15.38
CA ASP A 430 27.09 3.42 -16.62
C ASP A 430 27.23 1.89 -16.44
N LEU A 431 27.00 1.14 -17.51
CA LEU A 431 27.09 -0.31 -17.46
C LEU A 431 28.46 -0.83 -17.03
N GLN A 432 29.56 -0.14 -17.43
CA GLN A 432 30.93 -0.57 -17.10
C GLN A 432 31.19 -0.39 -15.59
N GLU A 433 30.68 0.67 -15.02
CA GLU A 433 30.79 0.93 -13.59
C GLU A 433 29.96 -0.09 -12.78
N ILE A 434 28.75 -0.43 -13.23
CA ILE A 434 27.92 -1.45 -12.59
C ILE A 434 28.58 -2.84 -12.72
N GLU A 435 29.21 -3.16 -13.84
CA GLU A 435 29.97 -4.39 -14.02
C GLU A 435 31.15 -4.50 -13.07
N LYS A 436 31.91 -3.41 -12.82
CA LYS A 436 32.98 -3.36 -11.83
C LYS A 436 32.49 -3.62 -10.40
N GLN A 437 31.21 -3.41 -10.15
CA GLN A 437 30.54 -3.69 -8.87
C GLN A 437 29.83 -5.07 -8.87
N ASP A 438 30.21 -6.02 -9.74
CA ASP A 438 29.60 -7.35 -9.87
C ASP A 438 28.08 -7.31 -10.07
N PHE A 439 27.60 -6.31 -10.81
CA PHE A 439 26.17 -6.07 -11.05
C PHE A 439 25.35 -5.92 -9.74
N ILE A 440 25.97 -5.54 -8.64
CA ILE A 440 25.29 -5.23 -7.38
C ILE A 440 24.71 -3.81 -7.48
N LEU A 441 23.41 -3.66 -7.16
CA LEU A 441 22.68 -2.41 -7.34
C LEU A 441 22.47 -1.62 -6.03
N THR A 442 23.25 -1.87 -4.99
CA THR A 442 23.12 -1.17 -3.71
C THR A 442 23.57 0.29 -3.85
N PRO A 443 22.65 1.29 -3.71
CA PRO A 443 22.96 2.70 -3.98
C PRO A 443 24.17 3.25 -3.25
N GLY A 444 24.39 2.85 -2.00
CA GLY A 444 25.56 3.29 -1.20
C GLY A 444 26.92 2.93 -1.81
N ARG A 445 27.01 2.04 -2.82
CA ARG A 445 28.25 1.75 -3.54
C ARG A 445 28.58 2.80 -4.61
N TYR A 446 27.57 3.57 -5.04
CA TYR A 446 27.67 4.51 -6.15
C TYR A 446 27.67 5.96 -5.70
N VAL A 447 26.87 6.32 -4.69
CA VAL A 447 26.67 7.72 -4.26
C VAL A 447 27.85 8.29 -3.47
N GLY A 448 28.84 7.45 -3.09
CA GLY A 448 29.98 7.89 -2.28
C GLY A 448 29.59 8.20 -0.82
N ILE A 449 30.53 8.80 -0.11
CA ILE A 449 30.34 9.22 1.28
C ILE A 449 30.14 10.73 1.29
N GLU A 450 29.10 11.18 2.00
CA GLU A 450 28.88 12.60 2.26
C GLU A 450 30.12 13.19 2.97
N GLU A 451 30.65 14.28 2.45
CA GLU A 451 31.70 15.00 3.12
C GLU A 451 31.14 15.60 4.40
N VAL A 452 31.47 15.01 5.53
CA VAL A 452 31.18 15.62 6.83
C VAL A 452 32.14 16.80 6.93
N GLU A 453 31.60 18.02 7.08
CA GLU A 453 32.46 19.15 7.44
C GLU A 453 33.25 18.75 8.66
N ASP A 454 34.59 18.84 8.53
CA ASP A 454 35.52 18.64 9.66
C ASP A 454 35.17 19.70 10.69
N ASP A 455 34.68 19.27 11.86
CA ASP A 455 34.34 20.16 12.96
C ASP A 455 35.60 20.88 13.51
N GLY A 456 36.76 20.59 12.94
CA GLY A 456 38.05 21.19 13.31
C GLY A 456 38.56 20.79 14.70
N GLU A 457 37.83 19.90 15.39
CA GLU A 457 38.24 19.34 16.68
C GLU A 457 39.26 18.21 16.44
N PRO A 458 40.54 18.34 16.90
CA PRO A 458 41.53 17.29 16.75
C PRO A 458 41.04 15.97 17.32
N PHE A 459 41.29 14.85 16.62
CA PHE A 459 40.82 13.51 17.01
C PHE A 459 41.11 13.15 18.46
N GLU A 460 42.32 13.51 18.96
CA GLU A 460 42.71 13.21 20.33
C GLU A 460 41.93 14.03 21.38
N GLU A 461 41.60 15.29 21.07
CA GLU A 461 40.77 16.13 21.92
C GLU A 461 39.35 15.62 21.96
N LYS A 462 38.77 15.28 20.80
CA LYS A 462 37.43 14.69 20.66
C LYS A 462 37.34 13.36 21.40
N MET A 463 38.34 12.48 21.25
CA MET A 463 38.38 11.19 21.95
C MET A 463 38.48 11.38 23.46
N THR A 464 39.31 12.32 23.92
CA THR A 464 39.44 12.62 25.34
C THR A 464 38.12 13.11 25.93
N ARG A 465 37.44 14.04 25.25
CA ARG A 465 36.15 14.55 25.67
C ARG A 465 35.09 13.44 25.70
N LEU A 466 34.95 12.68 24.61
CA LEU A 466 33.95 11.61 24.52
C LEU A 466 34.18 10.48 25.52
N THR A 467 35.42 10.11 25.77
CA THR A 467 35.71 9.08 26.79
C THR A 467 35.48 9.61 28.21
N SER A 468 35.69 10.90 28.49
CA SER A 468 35.33 11.51 29.76
C SER A 468 33.79 11.52 29.96
N GLU A 469 33.04 11.98 28.95
CA GLU A 469 31.55 11.96 28.95
C GLU A 469 31.03 10.54 29.17
N LEU A 470 31.59 9.54 28.47
CA LEU A 470 31.23 8.14 28.62
C LEU A 470 31.49 7.63 30.02
N SER A 471 32.65 8.00 30.63
CA SER A 471 32.97 7.63 32.01
C SER A 471 31.97 8.22 33.02
N GLU A 472 31.57 9.48 32.83
CA GLU A 472 30.51 10.11 33.64
C GLU A 472 29.15 9.41 33.49
N MET A 473 28.79 9.02 32.25
CA MET A 473 27.54 8.27 32.01
C MET A 473 27.57 6.89 32.66
N PHE A 474 28.69 6.19 32.66
CA PHE A 474 28.85 4.94 33.39
C PHE A 474 28.71 5.11 34.91
N ALA A 475 29.34 6.14 35.47
CA ALA A 475 29.21 6.44 36.90
C ALA A 475 27.75 6.70 37.28
N LYS A 476 27.04 7.52 36.46
CA LYS A 476 25.62 7.79 36.68
C LYS A 476 24.72 6.55 36.48
N SER A 477 25.10 5.68 35.56
CA SER A 477 24.38 4.37 35.38
C SER A 477 24.51 3.50 36.63
N HIS A 478 25.68 3.40 37.23
CA HIS A 478 25.90 2.66 38.46
C HIS A 478 25.11 3.26 39.66
N GLU A 479 25.10 4.58 39.79
CA GLU A 479 24.28 5.25 40.84
C GLU A 479 22.81 4.94 40.68
N LEU A 480 22.29 4.98 39.44
CA LEU A 480 20.87 4.64 39.15
C LEU A 480 20.58 3.15 39.40
N GLU A 481 21.53 2.27 39.09
CA GLU A 481 21.40 0.84 39.39
C GLU A 481 21.31 0.61 40.91
N ASP A 482 22.16 1.23 41.68
CA ASP A 482 22.15 1.15 43.17
C ASP A 482 20.85 1.73 43.74
N GLU A 483 20.35 2.84 43.17
CA GLU A 483 19.07 3.43 43.58
C GLU A 483 17.88 2.48 43.30
N ILE A 484 17.87 1.85 42.11
CA ILE A 484 16.85 0.86 41.72
C ILE A 484 16.89 -0.34 42.69
N ARG A 485 18.08 -0.91 42.95
CA ARG A 485 18.26 -2.01 43.89
C ARG A 485 17.74 -1.65 45.28
N LYS A 486 18.07 -0.47 45.77
CA LYS A 486 17.62 0.05 47.06
C LYS A 486 16.09 0.21 47.11
N LYS A 487 15.48 0.76 46.07
CA LYS A 487 14.01 0.95 46.01
C LYS A 487 13.27 -0.37 45.89
N LEU A 488 13.77 -1.31 45.11
CA LEU A 488 13.18 -2.63 44.94
C LEU A 488 13.33 -3.45 46.25
N GLY A 489 14.49 -3.39 46.89
CA GLY A 489 14.68 -4.04 48.23
C GLY A 489 13.73 -3.50 49.29
N ALA A 490 13.41 -2.20 49.27
CA ALA A 490 12.47 -1.59 50.22
C ALA A 490 11.02 -2.10 50.06
N ILE A 491 10.66 -2.65 48.90
CA ILE A 491 9.33 -3.26 48.64
C ILE A 491 9.39 -4.79 48.57
N GLY A 492 10.54 -5.39 48.96
CA GLY A 492 10.68 -6.84 49.11
C GLY A 492 11.11 -7.61 47.84
N TYR A 493 11.65 -6.93 46.83
CA TYR A 493 12.20 -7.55 45.63
C TYR A 493 13.73 -7.38 45.58
N GLU A 494 14.46 -8.48 45.45
CA GLU A 494 15.92 -8.49 45.24
C GLU A 494 16.20 -8.58 43.72
N VAL A 495 17.13 -7.72 43.19
CA VAL A 495 17.60 -7.71 41.82
C VAL A 495 19.12 -7.76 41.79
#